data_720c88bbf65f9e2fa31f49a5fe7cbd5d
#
_entry.id   720c88bbf65f9e2fa31f49a5fe7cbd5d
#
_cell.length_a   1.000
_cell.length_b   1.000
_cell.length_c   1.000
_cell.angle_alpha   90.00
_cell.angle_beta   90.00
_cell.angle_gamma   90.00
#
_symmetry.space_group_name_H-M   'P 1'
#
loop_
_entity.id
_entity.type
_entity.pdbx_description
1 polymer ?
#
loop_
_entity_poly.entity_id
_entity_poly.type
_entity_poly.pdbx_seq_one_letter_code
_entity_poly.pdbx_strand_id
1 'polypeptide(L)'
;MLTDLELQKKVNVLTNKLQAGLFLEVINDTKLLLKQRKHQVLFNLLSLSYQSLGEYHKSIEIMEIALKANSRNPHFLNNIGLSHFRLHNFKKAEDYFKRGLDEAPKYISILNNLGTLKGFLNLNQEAILYFKKILEINDKLIEPHYNLAINYQDIGEFDKSSECLNKILSLDPKFTQADRLLSLMTKYTKDHPHYISIRNKLKELELNKIQQSHLYFALGKYFEDIKDYKESFSNYSNANKIMKENSNYNINDHKREFARIKNFNYDDLFNSNNKISRKLIFIVGMPRSGTSLVEQILSSHHDIFGGGELPFLDQ
;
A
#
# COMPACT_ATOMS: atom_id res chain seq x y z
N MET A 1 33.19 -12.12 -22.99
CA MET A 1 32.00 -11.31 -22.75
C MET A 1 30.77 -12.22 -22.68
N LEU A 2 29.86 -12.03 -21.75
CA LEU A 2 28.62 -12.80 -21.68
C LEU A 2 27.79 -12.60 -22.95
N THR A 3 27.36 -13.68 -23.56
CA THR A 3 26.45 -13.65 -24.71
C THR A 3 25.02 -13.27 -24.22
N ASP A 4 24.15 -12.85 -25.16
CA ASP A 4 22.75 -12.51 -24.81
C ASP A 4 21.99 -13.71 -24.20
N LEU A 5 22.21 -14.90 -24.76
CA LEU A 5 21.59 -16.15 -24.29
C LEU A 5 22.05 -16.53 -22.87
N GLU A 6 23.34 -16.38 -22.59
CA GLU A 6 23.90 -16.63 -21.25
C GLU A 6 23.38 -15.63 -20.23
N LEU A 7 23.28 -14.33 -20.60
CA LEU A 7 22.70 -13.30 -19.76
C LEU A 7 21.24 -13.63 -19.45
N GLN A 8 20.43 -13.98 -20.45
CA GLN A 8 19.02 -14.32 -20.26
C GLN A 8 18.83 -15.50 -19.29
N LYS A 9 19.64 -16.57 -19.43
CA LYS A 9 19.60 -17.70 -18.49
C LYS A 9 19.92 -17.27 -17.07
N LYS A 10 20.95 -16.44 -16.88
CA LYS A 10 21.31 -15.92 -15.55
C LYS A 10 20.25 -14.99 -14.96
N VAL A 11 19.63 -14.13 -15.79
CA VAL A 11 18.52 -13.26 -15.39
C VAL A 11 17.33 -14.08 -14.92
N ASN A 12 16.96 -15.16 -15.61
CA ASN A 12 15.87 -16.04 -15.20
C ASN A 12 16.15 -16.67 -13.81
N VAL A 13 17.38 -17.14 -13.57
CA VAL A 13 17.78 -17.68 -12.26
C VAL A 13 17.68 -16.60 -11.16
N LEU A 14 18.15 -15.38 -11.43
CA LEU A 14 18.08 -14.27 -10.49
C LEU A 14 16.63 -13.86 -10.20
N THR A 15 15.77 -13.86 -11.21
CA THR A 15 14.34 -13.58 -11.05
C THR A 15 13.67 -14.61 -10.15
N ASN A 16 13.96 -15.89 -10.33
CA ASN A 16 13.47 -16.96 -9.48
C ASN A 16 13.96 -16.80 -8.01
N LYS A 17 15.25 -16.47 -7.83
CA LYS A 17 15.81 -16.17 -6.50
C LYS A 17 15.12 -14.95 -5.86
N LEU A 18 14.85 -13.89 -6.62
CA LEU A 18 14.15 -12.70 -6.15
C LEU A 18 12.74 -13.07 -5.67
N GLN A 19 12.01 -13.87 -6.43
CA GLN A 19 10.67 -14.37 -6.06
C GLN A 19 10.70 -15.27 -4.82
N ALA A 20 11.79 -16.02 -4.62
CA ALA A 20 12.02 -16.85 -3.45
C ALA A 20 12.49 -16.04 -2.21
N GLY A 21 12.63 -14.71 -2.31
CA GLY A 21 13.07 -13.86 -1.20
C GLY A 21 14.57 -13.90 -0.90
N LEU A 22 15.38 -14.51 -1.77
CA LEU A 22 16.84 -14.64 -1.59
C LEU A 22 17.59 -13.35 -2.01
N PHE A 23 17.17 -12.22 -1.46
CA PHE A 23 17.60 -10.87 -1.91
C PHE A 23 19.11 -10.66 -1.83
N LEU A 24 19.77 -11.13 -0.77
CA LEU A 24 21.23 -10.99 -0.61
C LEU A 24 22.01 -11.76 -1.67
N GLU A 25 21.55 -12.95 -2.05
CA GLU A 25 22.16 -13.71 -3.13
C GLU A 25 21.99 -12.99 -4.47
N VAL A 26 20.77 -12.49 -4.74
CA VAL A 26 20.52 -11.70 -5.98
C VAL A 26 21.44 -10.48 -6.04
N ILE A 27 21.64 -9.76 -4.94
CA ILE A 27 22.54 -8.60 -4.87
C ILE A 27 23.98 -9.02 -5.23
N ASN A 28 24.50 -10.07 -4.61
CA ASN A 28 25.88 -10.52 -4.83
C ASN A 28 26.09 -10.99 -6.27
N ASP A 29 25.22 -11.86 -6.77
CA ASP A 29 25.29 -12.40 -8.11
C ASP A 29 25.14 -11.30 -9.17
N THR A 30 24.20 -10.39 -8.98
CA THR A 30 23.96 -9.27 -9.90
C THR A 30 25.13 -8.31 -9.96
N LYS A 31 25.78 -8.00 -8.83
CA LYS A 31 27.01 -7.19 -8.80
C LYS A 31 28.15 -7.82 -9.58
N LEU A 32 28.32 -9.14 -9.47
CA LEU A 32 29.33 -9.87 -10.24
C LEU A 32 29.04 -9.80 -11.76
N LEU A 33 27.76 -9.93 -12.14
CA LEU A 33 27.36 -9.84 -13.55
C LEU A 33 27.52 -8.43 -14.11
N LEU A 34 27.22 -7.38 -13.33
CA LEU A 34 27.41 -5.98 -13.73
C LEU A 34 28.88 -5.61 -14.00
N LYS A 35 29.84 -6.29 -13.36
CA LYS A 35 31.27 -6.15 -13.70
C LYS A 35 31.61 -6.72 -15.06
N GLN A 36 30.88 -7.76 -15.51
CA GLN A 36 31.11 -8.40 -16.80
C GLN A 36 30.33 -7.71 -17.93
N ARG A 37 29.11 -7.28 -17.65
CA ARG A 37 28.22 -6.64 -18.64
C ARG A 37 27.25 -5.69 -17.95
N LYS A 38 27.27 -4.43 -18.35
CA LYS A 38 26.28 -3.43 -17.92
C LYS A 38 25.00 -3.63 -18.75
N HIS A 39 23.92 -4.09 -18.10
CA HIS A 39 22.63 -4.31 -18.74
C HIS A 39 21.49 -3.82 -17.84
N GLN A 40 20.49 -3.16 -18.45
CA GLN A 40 19.39 -2.52 -17.71
C GLN A 40 18.64 -3.47 -16.76
N VAL A 41 18.42 -4.72 -17.15
CA VAL A 41 17.72 -5.73 -16.33
C VAL A 41 18.49 -6.02 -15.04
N LEU A 42 19.83 -6.05 -15.09
CA LEU A 42 20.65 -6.28 -13.90
C LEU A 42 20.53 -5.12 -12.90
N PHE A 43 20.52 -3.88 -13.38
CA PHE A 43 20.29 -2.72 -12.51
C PHE A 43 18.90 -2.78 -11.85
N ASN A 44 17.86 -3.17 -12.60
CA ASN A 44 16.51 -3.32 -12.05
C ASN A 44 16.46 -4.41 -10.98
N LEU A 45 17.04 -5.60 -11.22
CA LEU A 45 17.08 -6.69 -10.22
C LEU A 45 17.81 -6.26 -8.95
N LEU A 46 18.93 -5.55 -9.11
CA LEU A 46 19.70 -5.05 -7.97
C LEU A 46 18.91 -4.01 -7.16
N SER A 47 18.25 -3.08 -7.85
CA SER A 47 17.39 -2.07 -7.22
C SER A 47 16.22 -2.69 -6.47
N LEU A 48 15.48 -3.62 -7.10
CA LEU A 48 14.37 -4.33 -6.47
C LEU A 48 14.83 -5.12 -5.23
N SER A 49 16.00 -5.76 -5.30
CA SER A 49 16.54 -6.49 -4.15
C SER A 49 16.87 -5.56 -2.98
N TYR A 50 17.45 -4.37 -3.25
CA TYR A 50 17.69 -3.37 -2.23
C TYR A 50 16.39 -2.81 -1.66
N GLN A 51 15.38 -2.53 -2.51
CA GLN A 51 14.05 -2.08 -2.05
C GLN A 51 13.39 -3.11 -1.14
N SER A 52 13.49 -4.40 -1.49
CA SER A 52 12.93 -5.50 -0.68
C SER A 52 13.60 -5.65 0.70
N LEU A 53 14.85 -5.21 0.82
CA LEU A 53 15.59 -5.16 2.10
C LEU A 53 15.40 -3.83 2.85
N GLY A 54 14.62 -2.87 2.31
CA GLY A 54 14.48 -1.53 2.89
C GLY A 54 15.67 -0.61 2.67
N GLU A 55 16.68 -1.04 1.89
CA GLU A 55 17.89 -0.26 1.59
C GLU A 55 17.67 0.74 0.45
N TYR A 56 16.69 1.63 0.61
CA TYR A 56 16.23 2.53 -0.46
C TYR A 56 17.31 3.49 -0.96
N HIS A 57 18.23 3.95 -0.11
CA HIS A 57 19.34 4.80 -0.52
C HIS A 57 20.27 4.08 -1.52
N LYS A 58 20.60 2.81 -1.27
CA LYS A 58 21.42 2.02 -2.20
C LYS A 58 20.69 1.75 -3.51
N SER A 59 19.37 1.56 -3.46
CA SER A 59 18.54 1.44 -4.65
C SER A 59 18.61 2.71 -5.52
N ILE A 60 18.52 3.89 -4.91
CA ILE A 60 18.64 5.18 -5.62
C ILE A 60 20.02 5.31 -6.27
N GLU A 61 21.11 5.09 -5.51
CA GLU A 61 22.48 5.18 -6.04
C GLU A 61 22.69 4.31 -7.29
N ILE A 62 22.24 3.07 -7.23
CA ILE A 62 22.36 2.13 -8.35
C ILE A 62 21.54 2.58 -9.57
N MET A 63 20.32 3.08 -9.32
CA MET A 63 19.46 3.57 -10.40
C MET A 63 19.99 4.87 -11.01
N GLU A 64 20.59 5.76 -10.23
CA GLU A 64 21.22 6.98 -10.74
C GLU A 64 22.43 6.65 -11.62
N ILE A 65 23.22 5.62 -11.29
CA ILE A 65 24.30 5.13 -12.16
C ILE A 65 23.71 4.62 -13.48
N ALA A 66 22.63 3.87 -13.43
CA ALA A 66 21.96 3.38 -14.64
C ALA A 66 21.36 4.53 -15.47
N LEU A 67 20.79 5.52 -14.81
CA LEU A 67 20.16 6.69 -15.44
C LEU A 67 21.18 7.58 -16.18
N LYS A 68 22.45 7.65 -15.71
CA LYS A 68 23.52 8.35 -16.44
C LYS A 68 23.77 7.76 -17.83
N ALA A 69 23.58 6.45 -18.01
CA ALA A 69 23.71 5.78 -19.29
C ALA A 69 22.45 5.88 -20.16
N ASN A 70 21.28 5.98 -19.56
CA ASN A 70 19.99 6.14 -20.24
C ASN A 70 19.06 7.03 -19.41
N SER A 71 19.21 8.35 -19.59
CA SER A 71 18.55 9.40 -18.79
C SER A 71 17.03 9.45 -18.93
N ARG A 72 16.46 8.81 -19.96
CA ARG A 72 15.03 8.80 -20.28
C ARG A 72 14.34 7.47 -20.02
N ASN A 73 15.04 6.51 -19.37
CA ASN A 73 14.44 5.20 -19.11
C ASN A 73 13.34 5.28 -18.05
N PRO A 74 12.06 5.04 -18.41
CA PRO A 74 10.94 5.19 -17.48
C PRO A 74 10.97 4.16 -16.32
N HIS A 75 11.59 2.98 -16.54
CA HIS A 75 11.75 1.98 -15.48
C HIS A 75 12.71 2.47 -14.39
N PHE A 76 13.82 3.12 -14.78
CA PHE A 76 14.76 3.66 -13.80
C PHE A 76 14.17 4.81 -13.02
N LEU A 77 13.47 5.72 -13.73
CA LEU A 77 12.77 6.85 -13.11
C LEU A 77 11.70 6.36 -12.13
N ASN A 78 10.94 5.33 -12.50
CA ASN A 78 9.96 4.71 -11.62
C ASN A 78 10.59 4.14 -10.34
N ASN A 79 11.70 3.40 -10.45
CA ASN A 79 12.34 2.77 -9.30
C ASN A 79 12.98 3.78 -8.35
N ILE A 80 13.56 4.88 -8.89
CA ILE A 80 14.04 6.00 -8.07
C ILE A 80 12.87 6.67 -7.35
N GLY A 81 11.79 6.98 -8.08
CA GLY A 81 10.58 7.57 -7.53
C GLY A 81 10.00 6.72 -6.39
N LEU A 82 9.90 5.39 -6.60
CA LEU A 82 9.41 4.46 -5.57
C LEU A 82 10.32 4.45 -4.33
N SER A 83 11.64 4.46 -4.52
CA SER A 83 12.59 4.52 -3.39
C SER A 83 12.46 5.83 -2.62
N HIS A 84 12.28 6.97 -3.31
CA HIS A 84 12.00 8.26 -2.66
C HIS A 84 10.65 8.27 -1.94
N PHE A 85 9.63 7.63 -2.50
CA PHE A 85 8.33 7.48 -1.84
C PHE A 85 8.48 6.71 -0.52
N ARG A 86 9.21 5.61 -0.51
CA ARG A 86 9.48 4.80 0.69
C ARG A 86 10.32 5.53 1.75
N LEU A 87 11.15 6.50 1.31
CA LEU A 87 11.90 7.39 2.19
C LEU A 87 11.10 8.67 2.57
N HIS A 88 9.80 8.71 2.29
CA HIS A 88 8.92 9.87 2.52
C HIS A 88 9.37 11.18 1.85
N ASN A 89 10.26 11.09 0.85
CA ASN A 89 10.67 12.22 0.02
C ASN A 89 9.64 12.45 -1.12
N PHE A 90 8.40 12.75 -0.76
CA PHE A 90 7.24 12.75 -1.68
C PHE A 90 7.39 13.66 -2.88
N LYS A 91 7.95 14.87 -2.67
CA LYS A 91 8.20 15.79 -3.77
C LYS A 91 9.16 15.22 -4.82
N LYS A 92 10.27 14.61 -4.37
CA LYS A 92 11.22 13.95 -5.28
C LYS A 92 10.58 12.74 -5.95
N ALA A 93 9.80 11.94 -5.21
CA ALA A 93 9.07 10.81 -5.78
C ALA A 93 8.16 11.25 -6.92
N GLU A 94 7.35 12.29 -6.69
CA GLU A 94 6.47 12.86 -7.71
C GLU A 94 7.22 13.36 -8.94
N ASP A 95 8.33 14.09 -8.74
CA ASP A 95 9.16 14.60 -9.83
C ASP A 95 9.71 13.47 -10.71
N TYR A 96 10.24 12.40 -10.10
CA TYR A 96 10.75 11.25 -10.85
C TYR A 96 9.63 10.49 -11.57
N PHE A 97 8.48 10.29 -10.93
CA PHE A 97 7.33 9.66 -11.58
C PHE A 97 6.79 10.49 -12.75
N LYS A 98 6.67 11.82 -12.61
CA LYS A 98 6.24 12.70 -13.70
C LYS A 98 7.19 12.64 -14.89
N ARG A 99 8.50 12.75 -14.64
CA ARG A 99 9.52 12.58 -15.69
C ARG A 99 9.39 11.22 -16.39
N GLY A 100 9.17 10.15 -15.65
CA GLY A 100 8.95 8.83 -16.24
C GLY A 100 7.67 8.74 -17.06
N LEU A 101 6.61 9.44 -16.64
CA LEU A 101 5.34 9.49 -17.36
C LEU A 101 5.44 10.34 -18.63
N ASP A 102 6.27 11.41 -18.64
CA ASP A 102 6.55 12.20 -19.85
C ASP A 102 7.22 11.34 -20.94
N GLU A 103 8.10 10.41 -20.54
CA GLU A 103 8.75 9.49 -21.49
C GLU A 103 7.84 8.31 -21.91
N ALA A 104 6.93 7.89 -21.04
CA ALA A 104 6.00 6.79 -21.28
C ALA A 104 4.60 7.07 -20.70
N PRO A 105 3.73 7.83 -21.40
CA PRO A 105 2.45 8.32 -20.88
C PRO A 105 1.44 7.21 -20.47
N LYS A 106 1.61 6.00 -21.00
CA LYS A 106 0.75 4.84 -20.69
C LYS A 106 1.43 3.82 -19.78
N TYR A 107 2.50 4.21 -19.06
CA TYR A 107 3.20 3.28 -18.18
C TYR A 107 2.42 3.05 -16.89
N ILE A 108 1.69 1.93 -16.84
CA ILE A 108 0.75 1.58 -15.76
C ILE A 108 1.40 1.66 -14.38
N SER A 109 2.63 1.17 -14.22
CA SER A 109 3.30 1.19 -12.90
C SER A 109 3.55 2.61 -12.39
N ILE A 110 3.90 3.56 -13.27
CA ILE A 110 4.09 4.96 -12.88
C ILE A 110 2.76 5.61 -12.54
N LEU A 111 1.72 5.37 -13.36
CA LEU A 111 0.38 5.87 -13.08
C LEU A 111 -0.14 5.36 -11.72
N ASN A 112 0.08 4.06 -11.43
CA ASN A 112 -0.29 3.46 -10.15
C ASN A 112 0.46 4.09 -8.97
N ASN A 113 1.77 4.28 -9.12
CA ASN A 113 2.59 4.91 -8.07
C ASN A 113 2.22 6.37 -7.84
N LEU A 114 1.89 7.13 -8.90
CA LEU A 114 1.37 8.50 -8.75
C LEU A 114 0.01 8.52 -8.07
N GLY A 115 -0.91 7.64 -8.48
CA GLY A 115 -2.21 7.50 -7.81
C GLY A 115 -2.05 7.15 -6.33
N THR A 116 -1.20 6.18 -6.02
CA THR A 116 -0.90 5.78 -4.63
C THR A 116 -0.27 6.92 -3.82
N LEU A 117 0.70 7.64 -4.40
CA LEU A 117 1.32 8.81 -3.76
C LEU A 117 0.27 9.89 -3.46
N LYS A 118 -0.61 10.18 -4.41
CA LYS A 118 -1.66 11.20 -4.24
C LYS A 118 -2.68 10.78 -3.18
N GLY A 119 -3.12 9.51 -3.18
CA GLY A 119 -4.00 8.98 -2.13
C GLY A 119 -3.34 9.03 -0.75
N PHE A 120 -2.06 8.65 -0.64
CA PHE A 120 -1.30 8.75 0.60
C PHE A 120 -1.21 10.18 1.15
N LEU A 121 -1.19 11.18 0.28
CA LEU A 121 -1.20 12.60 0.65
C LEU A 121 -2.62 13.16 0.84
N ASN A 122 -3.66 12.32 0.90
CA ASN A 122 -5.07 12.69 0.96
C ASN A 122 -5.56 13.58 -0.22
N LEU A 123 -4.82 13.56 -1.34
CA LEU A 123 -5.20 14.22 -2.59
C LEU A 123 -6.05 13.27 -3.44
N ASN A 124 -7.14 12.76 -2.87
CA ASN A 124 -7.95 11.66 -3.42
C ASN A 124 -8.50 11.96 -4.83
N GLN A 125 -8.86 13.22 -5.13
CA GLN A 125 -9.32 13.61 -6.46
C GLN A 125 -8.23 13.42 -7.53
N GLU A 126 -6.97 13.77 -7.21
CA GLU A 126 -5.84 13.55 -8.12
C GLU A 126 -5.52 12.06 -8.26
N ALA A 127 -5.58 11.29 -7.16
CA ALA A 127 -5.40 9.84 -7.17
C ALA A 127 -6.39 9.15 -8.12
N ILE A 128 -7.67 9.51 -8.02
CA ILE A 128 -8.75 9.01 -8.87
C ILE A 128 -8.46 9.24 -10.37
N LEU A 129 -7.91 10.40 -10.74
CA LEU A 129 -7.55 10.68 -12.13
C LEU A 129 -6.48 9.71 -12.67
N TYR A 130 -5.47 9.38 -11.87
CA TYR A 130 -4.43 8.44 -12.28
C TYR A 130 -4.96 7.01 -12.40
N PHE A 131 -5.76 6.53 -11.45
CA PHE A 131 -6.34 5.19 -11.53
C PHE A 131 -7.33 5.05 -12.69
N LYS A 132 -8.11 6.09 -13.01
CA LYS A 132 -8.96 6.10 -14.21
C LYS A 132 -8.15 5.97 -15.50
N LYS A 133 -7.02 6.69 -15.62
CA LYS A 133 -6.12 6.54 -16.78
C LYS A 133 -5.60 5.10 -16.94
N ILE A 134 -5.36 4.38 -15.85
CA ILE A 134 -4.98 2.97 -15.92
C ILE A 134 -6.13 2.13 -16.49
N LEU A 135 -7.36 2.37 -16.05
CA LEU A 135 -8.53 1.63 -16.53
C LEU A 135 -8.91 1.96 -17.98
N GLU A 136 -8.56 3.15 -18.48
CA GLU A 136 -8.64 3.46 -19.92
C GLU A 136 -7.68 2.61 -20.76
N ILE A 137 -6.55 2.14 -20.17
CA ILE A 137 -5.59 1.26 -20.83
C ILE A 137 -6.04 -0.19 -20.74
N ASN A 138 -6.51 -0.62 -19.55
CA ASN A 138 -7.00 -1.96 -19.30
C ASN A 138 -8.02 -1.96 -18.13
N ASP A 139 -9.28 -2.11 -18.46
CA ASP A 139 -10.41 -2.09 -17.53
C ASP A 139 -10.59 -3.38 -16.72
N LYS A 140 -9.80 -4.42 -17.00
CA LYS A 140 -9.83 -5.71 -16.30
C LYS A 140 -8.85 -5.80 -15.13
N LEU A 141 -8.08 -4.75 -14.88
CA LEU A 141 -7.14 -4.72 -13.78
C LEU A 141 -7.88 -4.50 -12.45
N ILE A 142 -7.71 -5.42 -11.51
CA ILE A 142 -8.38 -5.41 -10.20
C ILE A 142 -7.83 -4.28 -9.32
N GLU A 143 -6.50 -4.14 -9.25
CA GLU A 143 -5.84 -3.19 -8.34
C GLU A 143 -6.28 -1.73 -8.54
N PRO A 144 -6.38 -1.17 -9.77
CA PRO A 144 -6.88 0.18 -9.97
C PRO A 144 -8.36 0.36 -9.57
N HIS A 145 -9.22 -0.64 -9.80
CA HIS A 145 -10.59 -0.60 -9.30
C HIS A 145 -10.66 -0.57 -7.78
N TYR A 146 -9.79 -1.35 -7.12
CA TYR A 146 -9.71 -1.38 -5.67
C TYR A 146 -9.23 -0.03 -5.10
N ASN A 147 -8.18 0.53 -5.68
CA ASN A 147 -7.66 1.84 -5.30
C ASN A 147 -8.69 2.96 -5.54
N LEU A 148 -9.45 2.90 -6.66
CA LEU A 148 -10.58 3.81 -6.89
C LEU A 148 -11.65 3.68 -5.83
N ALA A 149 -12.01 2.44 -5.45
CA ALA A 149 -13.04 2.21 -4.44
C ALA A 149 -12.65 2.86 -3.10
N ILE A 150 -11.40 2.71 -2.66
CA ILE A 150 -10.89 3.33 -1.44
C ILE A 150 -10.94 4.86 -1.56
N ASN A 151 -10.39 5.44 -2.63
CA ASN A 151 -10.36 6.90 -2.79
C ASN A 151 -11.77 7.50 -2.92
N TYR A 152 -12.73 6.79 -3.54
CA TYR A 152 -14.13 7.22 -3.56
C TYR A 152 -14.77 7.15 -2.17
N GLN A 153 -14.46 6.10 -1.38
CA GLN A 153 -14.94 5.99 0.00
C GLN A 153 -14.40 7.14 0.86
N ASP A 154 -13.13 7.50 0.73
CA ASP A 154 -12.49 8.57 1.49
C ASP A 154 -13.11 9.95 1.23
N ILE A 155 -13.65 10.18 0.03
CA ILE A 155 -14.35 11.43 -0.32
C ILE A 155 -15.89 11.34 -0.19
N GLY A 156 -16.42 10.23 0.37
CA GLY A 156 -17.85 10.03 0.61
C GLY A 156 -18.68 9.63 -0.63
N GLU A 157 -18.04 9.31 -1.75
CA GLU A 157 -18.70 8.88 -2.99
C GLU A 157 -18.99 7.36 -2.96
N PHE A 158 -19.82 6.93 -2.00
CA PHE A 158 -20.06 5.51 -1.70
C PHE A 158 -20.67 4.72 -2.85
N ASP A 159 -21.50 5.34 -3.69
CA ASP A 159 -22.09 4.68 -4.85
C ASP A 159 -21.01 4.30 -5.88
N LYS A 160 -20.09 5.23 -6.19
CA LYS A 160 -18.97 4.97 -7.10
C LYS A 160 -17.99 3.95 -6.53
N SER A 161 -17.76 3.98 -5.21
CA SER A 161 -16.96 2.95 -4.53
C SER A 161 -17.60 1.58 -4.70
N SER A 162 -18.91 1.46 -4.48
CA SER A 162 -19.66 0.20 -4.64
C SER A 162 -19.64 -0.32 -6.07
N GLU A 163 -19.74 0.56 -7.07
CA GLU A 163 -19.59 0.18 -8.48
C GLU A 163 -18.22 -0.45 -8.77
N CYS A 164 -17.15 0.18 -8.28
CA CYS A 164 -15.79 -0.35 -8.43
C CYS A 164 -15.63 -1.72 -7.75
N LEU A 165 -16.16 -1.90 -6.53
CA LEU A 165 -16.10 -3.17 -5.80
C LEU A 165 -16.90 -4.27 -6.50
N ASN A 166 -18.10 -3.95 -7.01
CA ASN A 166 -18.90 -4.90 -7.80
C ASN A 166 -18.18 -5.29 -9.11
N LYS A 167 -17.48 -4.35 -9.76
CA LYS A 167 -16.66 -4.67 -10.92
C LYS A 167 -15.54 -5.65 -10.56
N ILE A 168 -14.86 -5.46 -9.43
CA ILE A 168 -13.85 -6.41 -8.93
C ILE A 168 -14.46 -7.79 -8.74
N LEU A 169 -15.60 -7.87 -8.05
CA LEU A 169 -16.27 -9.16 -7.78
C LEU A 169 -16.76 -9.88 -9.05
N SER A 170 -17.03 -9.12 -10.10
CA SER A 170 -17.34 -9.69 -11.42
C SER A 170 -16.11 -10.23 -12.16
N LEU A 171 -14.93 -9.63 -11.93
CA LEU A 171 -13.66 -10.07 -12.53
C LEU A 171 -13.01 -11.22 -11.76
N ASP A 172 -13.04 -11.15 -10.45
CA ASP A 172 -12.53 -12.19 -9.55
C ASP A 172 -13.46 -12.37 -8.33
N PRO A 173 -14.36 -13.36 -8.36
CA PRO A 173 -15.22 -13.67 -7.22
C PRO A 173 -14.47 -14.07 -5.94
N LYS A 174 -13.20 -14.48 -6.03
CA LYS A 174 -12.35 -14.83 -4.88
C LYS A 174 -11.66 -13.61 -4.23
N PHE A 175 -11.82 -12.40 -4.78
CA PHE A 175 -11.31 -11.17 -4.18
C PHE A 175 -12.22 -10.72 -3.03
N THR A 176 -12.34 -11.54 -2.00
CA THR A 176 -13.28 -11.39 -0.87
C THR A 176 -13.05 -10.13 -0.02
N GLN A 177 -11.91 -9.46 -0.18
CA GLN A 177 -11.68 -8.14 0.42
C GLN A 177 -12.66 -7.10 -0.12
N ALA A 178 -13.07 -7.21 -1.39
CA ALA A 178 -14.13 -6.37 -1.95
C ALA A 178 -15.49 -6.63 -1.31
N ASP A 179 -15.85 -7.89 -1.01
CA ASP A 179 -17.07 -8.20 -0.26
C ASP A 179 -17.05 -7.53 1.14
N ARG A 180 -15.91 -7.59 1.83
CA ARG A 180 -15.76 -6.95 3.14
C ARG A 180 -15.95 -5.42 3.06
N LEU A 181 -15.30 -4.74 2.10
CA LEU A 181 -15.46 -3.30 1.93
C LEU A 181 -16.88 -2.93 1.53
N LEU A 182 -17.49 -3.66 0.59
CA LEU A 182 -18.86 -3.45 0.16
C LEU A 182 -19.83 -3.57 1.33
N SER A 183 -19.61 -4.54 2.23
CA SER A 183 -20.45 -4.74 3.41
C SER A 183 -20.45 -3.53 4.35
N LEU A 184 -19.36 -2.78 4.47
CA LEU A 184 -19.28 -1.60 5.34
C LEU A 184 -20.15 -0.44 4.84
N MET A 185 -20.37 -0.36 3.52
CA MET A 185 -21.17 0.70 2.89
C MET A 185 -22.62 0.27 2.63
N THR A 186 -22.91 -1.03 2.72
CA THR A 186 -24.24 -1.58 2.49
C THR A 186 -25.06 -1.55 3.78
N LYS A 187 -26.26 -1.01 3.71
CA LYS A 187 -27.27 -1.19 4.76
C LYS A 187 -28.13 -2.39 4.42
N TYR A 188 -27.93 -3.48 5.13
CA TYR A 188 -28.56 -4.73 4.81
C TYR A 188 -30.02 -4.81 5.28
N THR A 189 -30.83 -5.42 4.42
CA THR A 189 -32.16 -5.93 4.74
C THR A 189 -32.15 -7.46 4.67
N LYS A 190 -33.16 -8.11 5.21
CA LYS A 190 -33.30 -9.56 5.15
C LYS A 190 -33.27 -10.05 3.69
N ASP A 191 -32.54 -11.13 3.45
CA ASP A 191 -32.36 -11.76 2.12
C ASP A 191 -31.69 -10.86 1.06
N HIS A 192 -30.86 -9.92 1.49
CA HIS A 192 -30.14 -9.05 0.57
C HIS A 192 -29.25 -9.86 -0.40
N PRO A 193 -29.21 -9.53 -1.73
CA PRO A 193 -28.48 -10.31 -2.74
C PRO A 193 -27.00 -10.55 -2.41
N HIS A 194 -26.32 -9.56 -1.84
CA HIS A 194 -24.92 -9.70 -1.44
C HIS A 194 -24.73 -10.75 -0.34
N TYR A 195 -25.65 -10.84 0.64
CA TYR A 195 -25.63 -11.90 1.65
C TYR A 195 -25.71 -13.28 1.02
N ILE A 196 -26.62 -13.47 0.05
CA ILE A 196 -26.77 -14.74 -0.68
C ILE A 196 -25.46 -15.07 -1.41
N SER A 197 -24.87 -14.09 -2.09
CA SER A 197 -23.57 -14.24 -2.77
C SER A 197 -22.47 -14.70 -1.81
N ILE A 198 -22.33 -14.04 -0.64
CA ILE A 198 -21.32 -14.41 0.37
C ILE A 198 -21.51 -15.85 0.85
N ARG A 199 -22.76 -16.26 1.12
CA ARG A 199 -23.09 -17.62 1.55
C ARG A 199 -22.69 -18.65 0.50
N ASN A 200 -22.99 -18.39 -0.77
CA ASN A 200 -22.62 -19.26 -1.88
C ASN A 200 -21.09 -19.34 -2.03
N LYS A 201 -20.37 -18.24 -1.93
CA LYS A 201 -18.90 -18.22 -1.99
C LYS A 201 -18.26 -19.09 -0.91
N LEU A 202 -18.74 -19.00 0.34
CA LEU A 202 -18.25 -19.84 1.44
C LEU A 202 -18.52 -21.32 1.23
N LYS A 203 -19.59 -21.67 0.52
CA LYS A 203 -19.99 -23.07 0.28
C LYS A 203 -19.31 -23.66 -0.95
N GLU A 204 -19.19 -22.88 -2.03
CA GLU A 204 -18.88 -23.37 -3.38
C GLU A 204 -17.43 -23.07 -3.81
N LEU A 205 -16.79 -22.05 -3.23
CA LEU A 205 -15.43 -21.66 -3.62
C LEU A 205 -14.40 -22.25 -2.67
N GLU A 206 -13.30 -22.70 -3.24
CA GLU A 206 -12.10 -23.02 -2.46
C GLU A 206 -11.40 -21.71 -2.07
N LEU A 207 -11.53 -21.32 -0.80
CA LEU A 207 -11.03 -20.08 -0.23
C LEU A 207 -9.99 -20.37 0.85
N ASN A 208 -8.90 -19.59 0.84
CA ASN A 208 -7.94 -19.62 1.95
C ASN A 208 -8.53 -18.98 3.22
N LYS A 209 -7.85 -19.15 4.35
CA LYS A 209 -8.31 -18.66 5.66
C LYS A 209 -8.56 -17.15 5.68
N ILE A 210 -7.68 -16.35 5.07
CA ILE A 210 -7.84 -14.89 5.03
C ILE A 210 -9.06 -14.50 4.19
N GLN A 211 -9.26 -15.14 3.04
CA GLN A 211 -10.46 -14.93 2.21
C GLN A 211 -11.74 -15.26 2.98
N GLN A 212 -11.75 -16.37 3.72
CA GLN A 212 -12.89 -16.74 4.58
C GLN A 212 -13.12 -15.68 5.66
N SER A 213 -12.07 -15.15 6.30
CA SER A 213 -12.22 -14.11 7.33
C SER A 213 -12.91 -12.85 6.81
N HIS A 214 -12.60 -12.41 5.57
CA HIS A 214 -13.27 -11.28 4.94
C HIS A 214 -14.77 -11.51 4.81
N LEU A 215 -15.19 -12.69 4.38
CA LEU A 215 -16.61 -13.05 4.25
C LEU A 215 -17.30 -13.17 5.62
N TYR A 216 -16.63 -13.70 6.64
CA TYR A 216 -17.19 -13.72 8.00
C TYR A 216 -17.36 -12.30 8.57
N PHE A 217 -16.44 -11.35 8.30
CA PHE A 217 -16.65 -9.96 8.67
C PHE A 217 -17.88 -9.36 7.97
N ALA A 218 -18.05 -9.63 6.67
CA ALA A 218 -19.22 -9.17 5.91
C ALA A 218 -20.54 -9.79 6.43
N LEU A 219 -20.53 -11.07 6.81
CA LEU A 219 -21.69 -11.72 7.45
C LEU A 219 -21.98 -11.14 8.83
N GLY A 220 -20.94 -10.85 9.61
CA GLY A 220 -21.10 -10.19 10.91
C GLY A 220 -21.85 -8.88 10.78
N LYS A 221 -21.50 -8.04 9.79
CA LYS A 221 -22.18 -6.78 9.48
C LYS A 221 -23.62 -7.00 8.99
N TYR A 222 -23.84 -7.99 8.11
CA TYR A 222 -25.18 -8.34 7.66
C TYR A 222 -26.10 -8.69 8.84
N PHE A 223 -25.68 -9.59 9.72
CA PHE A 223 -26.48 -10.01 10.87
C PHE A 223 -26.70 -8.89 11.91
N GLU A 224 -25.71 -7.98 12.04
CA GLU A 224 -25.85 -6.77 12.87
C GLU A 224 -26.99 -5.86 12.35
N ASP A 225 -27.02 -5.60 11.04
CA ASP A 225 -28.03 -4.74 10.43
C ASP A 225 -29.45 -5.31 10.54
N ILE A 226 -29.61 -6.62 10.43
CA ILE A 226 -30.93 -7.30 10.63
C ILE A 226 -31.23 -7.61 12.09
N LYS A 227 -30.37 -7.14 13.04
CA LYS A 227 -30.51 -7.27 14.50
C LYS A 227 -30.43 -8.72 15.02
N ASP A 228 -29.84 -9.64 14.28
CA ASP A 228 -29.47 -10.97 14.79
C ASP A 228 -28.07 -10.91 15.42
N TYR A 229 -28.00 -10.35 16.62
CA TYR A 229 -26.74 -10.10 17.33
C TYR A 229 -26.00 -11.37 17.70
N LYS A 230 -26.69 -12.50 17.85
CA LYS A 230 -26.08 -13.81 18.15
C LYS A 230 -25.24 -14.29 16.95
N GLU A 231 -25.84 -14.33 15.77
CA GLU A 231 -25.15 -14.70 14.54
C GLU A 231 -24.10 -13.66 14.17
N SER A 232 -24.37 -12.37 14.37
CA SER A 232 -23.37 -11.30 14.17
C SER A 232 -22.12 -11.55 14.98
N PHE A 233 -22.24 -11.76 16.30
CA PHE A 233 -21.11 -12.02 17.20
C PHE A 233 -20.35 -13.31 16.83
N SER A 234 -21.08 -14.37 16.46
CA SER A 234 -20.47 -15.64 16.02
C SER A 234 -19.58 -15.44 14.78
N ASN A 235 -20.08 -14.71 13.77
CA ASN A 235 -19.31 -14.45 12.55
C ASN A 235 -18.12 -13.53 12.79
N TYR A 236 -18.26 -12.45 13.57
CA TYR A 236 -17.13 -11.60 13.95
C TYR A 236 -16.08 -12.37 14.76
N SER A 237 -16.49 -13.26 15.65
CA SER A 237 -15.59 -14.11 16.44
C SER A 237 -14.78 -15.06 15.56
N ASN A 238 -15.42 -15.69 14.57
CA ASN A 238 -14.75 -16.55 13.60
C ASN A 238 -13.73 -15.77 12.74
N ALA A 239 -14.13 -14.59 12.23
CA ALA A 239 -13.23 -13.73 11.46
C ALA A 239 -12.00 -13.31 12.28
N ASN A 240 -12.22 -12.83 13.51
CA ASN A 240 -11.14 -12.39 14.41
C ASN A 240 -10.23 -13.54 14.84
N LYS A 241 -10.77 -14.75 15.05
CA LYS A 241 -9.97 -15.95 15.35
C LYS A 241 -8.99 -16.24 14.20
N ILE A 242 -9.49 -16.25 12.95
CA ILE A 242 -8.65 -16.47 11.77
C ILE A 242 -7.57 -15.38 11.65
N MET A 243 -7.93 -14.11 11.83
CA MET A 243 -6.99 -13.00 11.77
C MET A 243 -5.92 -13.13 12.84
N LYS A 244 -6.28 -13.51 14.07
CA LYS A 244 -5.34 -13.74 15.17
C LYS A 244 -4.37 -14.89 14.86
N GLU A 245 -4.86 -16.00 14.32
CA GLU A 245 -4.03 -17.15 13.95
C GLU A 245 -3.02 -16.83 12.85
N ASN A 246 -3.32 -15.84 11.98
CA ASN A 246 -2.45 -15.38 10.91
C ASN A 246 -1.64 -14.13 11.28
N SER A 247 -1.78 -13.63 12.50
CA SER A 247 -1.01 -12.48 12.98
C SER A 247 0.29 -12.92 13.63
N ASN A 248 1.39 -12.29 13.28
CA ASN A 248 2.69 -12.45 13.95
C ASN A 248 2.78 -11.62 15.24
N TYR A 249 1.63 -11.22 15.81
CA TYR A 249 1.59 -10.40 17.02
C TYR A 249 2.20 -11.13 18.21
N ASN A 250 3.22 -10.51 18.81
CA ASN A 250 3.86 -11.00 20.03
C ASN A 250 3.92 -9.87 21.06
N ILE A 251 3.18 -10.02 22.15
CA ILE A 251 3.14 -9.04 23.25
C ILE A 251 4.52 -8.73 23.84
N ASN A 252 5.48 -9.68 23.77
CA ASN A 252 6.82 -9.45 24.30
C ASN A 252 7.62 -8.46 23.45
N ASP A 253 7.32 -8.31 22.16
CA ASP A 253 7.94 -7.30 21.30
C ASP A 253 7.50 -5.90 21.76
N HIS A 254 6.21 -5.69 21.99
CA HIS A 254 5.69 -4.45 22.55
C HIS A 254 6.22 -4.16 23.97
N LYS A 255 6.33 -5.17 24.82
CA LYS A 255 6.94 -4.99 26.15
C LYS A 255 8.40 -4.51 26.05
N ARG A 256 9.16 -5.03 25.09
CA ARG A 256 10.53 -4.57 24.82
C ARG A 256 10.56 -3.14 24.31
N GLU A 257 9.65 -2.79 23.41
CA GLU A 257 9.48 -1.42 22.89
C GLU A 257 9.16 -0.43 24.01
N PHE A 258 8.16 -0.73 24.84
CA PHE A 258 7.83 0.10 26.01
C PHE A 258 9.00 0.25 26.98
N ALA A 259 9.78 -0.82 27.21
CA ALA A 259 10.99 -0.74 28.04
C ALA A 259 12.05 0.19 27.41
N ARG A 260 12.23 0.17 26.07
CA ARG A 260 13.12 1.09 25.37
C ARG A 260 12.66 2.54 25.50
N ILE A 261 11.38 2.82 25.28
CA ILE A 261 10.79 4.16 25.43
C ILE A 261 10.97 4.67 26.86
N LYS A 262 10.69 3.81 27.87
CA LYS A 262 10.84 4.18 29.30
C LYS A 262 12.28 4.50 29.70
N ASN A 263 13.25 3.85 29.06
CA ASN A 263 14.69 4.03 29.33
C ASN A 263 15.35 5.04 28.37
N PHE A 264 14.55 5.66 27.48
CA PHE A 264 15.07 6.65 26.53
C PHE A 264 15.48 7.95 27.26
N ASN A 265 16.71 8.39 27.01
CA ASN A 265 17.19 9.65 27.57
C ASN A 265 16.74 10.83 26.70
N TYR A 266 15.78 11.61 27.19
CA TYR A 266 15.22 12.76 26.46
C TYR A 266 16.19 13.94 26.32
N ASP A 267 17.23 14.01 27.15
CA ASP A 267 18.21 15.12 27.13
C ASP A 267 19.01 15.16 25.82
N ASP A 268 19.18 14.00 25.17
CA ASP A 268 19.87 13.90 23.88
C ASP A 268 19.08 14.53 22.71
N LEU A 269 17.76 14.70 22.85
CA LEU A 269 16.89 15.29 21.81
C LEU A 269 16.96 16.83 21.81
N PHE A 270 17.21 17.47 22.95
CA PHE A 270 17.17 18.92 23.07
C PHE A 270 18.46 19.62 22.61
N ASN A 271 19.48 18.86 22.28
CA ASN A 271 20.78 19.39 21.78
C ASN A 271 20.78 19.72 20.28
N SER A 272 19.68 19.50 19.55
CA SER A 272 19.59 19.88 18.14
C SER A 272 19.11 21.34 18.00
N ASN A 273 19.99 22.22 17.53
CA ASN A 273 19.73 23.64 17.22
C ASN A 273 18.80 23.85 16.00
N ASN A 274 17.92 22.92 15.68
CA ASN A 274 16.99 23.05 14.56
C ASN A 274 15.85 23.99 14.96
N LYS A 275 15.93 25.27 14.57
CA LYS A 275 14.83 26.22 14.67
C LYS A 275 13.72 25.79 13.71
N ILE A 276 12.67 25.20 14.22
CA ILE A 276 11.44 24.94 13.46
C ILE A 276 10.76 26.30 13.24
N SER A 277 10.64 26.74 12.00
CA SER A 277 10.04 28.03 11.64
C SER A 277 8.50 28.04 11.73
N ARG A 278 7.85 26.90 11.93
CA ARG A 278 6.39 26.74 12.03
C ARG A 278 6.02 26.20 13.40
N LYS A 279 4.91 26.70 13.95
CA LYS A 279 4.33 26.12 15.17
C LYS A 279 3.63 24.83 14.80
N LEU A 280 4.04 23.71 15.41
CA LEU A 280 3.39 22.42 15.28
C LEU A 280 2.49 22.20 16.51
N ILE A 281 1.28 21.72 16.28
CA ILE A 281 0.34 21.31 17.32
C ILE A 281 0.16 19.80 17.18
N PHE A 282 0.55 19.05 18.22
CA PHE A 282 0.33 17.60 18.27
C PHE A 282 -0.90 17.31 19.15
N ILE A 283 -1.86 16.57 18.59
CA ILE A 283 -3.03 16.09 19.31
C ILE A 283 -2.75 14.63 19.68
N VAL A 284 -2.56 14.37 20.96
CA VAL A 284 -2.22 13.03 21.48
C VAL A 284 -3.37 12.50 22.31
N GLY A 285 -3.73 11.24 22.09
CA GLY A 285 -4.79 10.59 22.87
C GLY A 285 -4.88 9.10 22.59
N MET A 286 -5.63 8.41 23.44
CA MET A 286 -5.96 7.00 23.20
C MET A 286 -6.83 6.87 21.94
N PRO A 287 -6.76 5.75 21.21
CA PRO A 287 -7.70 5.48 20.12
C PRO A 287 -9.15 5.73 20.58
N ARG A 288 -9.96 6.40 19.74
CA ARG A 288 -11.35 6.80 20.01
C ARG A 288 -11.54 7.80 21.18
N SER A 289 -10.52 8.54 21.59
CA SER A 289 -10.63 9.60 22.60
C SER A 289 -11.10 10.95 22.06
N GLY A 290 -11.42 11.03 20.76
CA GLY A 290 -11.89 12.27 20.11
C GLY A 290 -10.79 13.13 19.52
N THR A 291 -9.59 12.61 19.31
CA THR A 291 -8.46 13.33 18.70
C THR A 291 -8.82 13.93 17.33
N SER A 292 -9.52 13.18 16.47
CA SER A 292 -10.00 13.68 15.17
C SER A 292 -11.01 14.82 15.30
N LEU A 293 -11.88 14.79 16.33
CA LEU A 293 -12.81 15.89 16.59
C LEU A 293 -12.06 17.16 17.02
N VAL A 294 -11.06 17.02 17.89
CA VAL A 294 -10.22 18.16 18.32
C VAL A 294 -9.46 18.75 17.13
N GLU A 295 -8.93 17.92 16.24
CA GLU A 295 -8.29 18.36 15.02
C GLU A 295 -9.26 19.15 14.12
N GLN A 296 -10.47 18.65 13.90
CA GLN A 296 -11.49 19.34 13.11
C GLN A 296 -11.88 20.70 13.72
N ILE A 297 -12.01 20.77 15.04
CA ILE A 297 -12.30 22.03 15.74
C ILE A 297 -11.16 23.03 15.51
N LEU A 298 -9.89 22.60 15.69
CA LEU A 298 -8.73 23.48 15.49
C LEU A 298 -8.59 23.90 14.04
N SER A 299 -8.73 22.98 13.09
CA SER A 299 -8.59 23.25 11.64
C SER A 299 -9.76 24.04 11.05
N SER A 300 -10.83 24.29 11.82
CA SER A 300 -11.86 25.27 11.44
C SER A 300 -11.36 26.72 11.49
N HIS A 301 -10.22 26.97 12.14
CA HIS A 301 -9.57 28.27 12.12
C HIS A 301 -8.72 28.42 10.86
N HIS A 302 -8.82 29.57 10.18
CA HIS A 302 -8.19 29.82 8.88
C HIS A 302 -6.65 29.72 8.86
N ASP A 303 -5.99 29.90 10.01
CA ASP A 303 -4.53 29.81 10.15
C ASP A 303 -4.03 28.42 10.56
N ILE A 304 -4.93 27.44 10.77
CA ILE A 304 -4.56 26.11 11.24
C ILE A 304 -4.93 25.10 10.18
N PHE A 305 -3.92 24.34 9.74
CA PHE A 305 -4.08 23.24 8.81
C PHE A 305 -4.14 21.92 9.57
N GLY A 306 -5.22 21.15 9.39
CA GLY A 306 -5.34 19.79 9.90
C GLY A 306 -4.56 18.81 9.02
N GLY A 307 -3.55 18.15 9.58
CA GLY A 307 -2.69 17.21 8.86
C GLY A 307 -3.22 15.78 8.84
N GLY A 308 -4.23 15.47 9.64
CA GLY A 308 -4.72 14.11 9.84
C GLY A 308 -3.73 13.23 10.62
N GLU A 309 -3.96 11.93 10.58
CA GLU A 309 -3.03 10.92 11.12
C GLU A 309 -1.89 10.73 10.11
N LEU A 310 -0.75 11.34 10.40
CA LEU A 310 0.41 11.27 9.52
C LEU A 310 1.32 10.12 9.95
N PRO A 311 1.65 9.16 9.07
CA PRO A 311 2.45 7.98 9.39
C PRO A 311 3.95 8.28 9.54
N PHE A 312 4.36 9.55 9.53
CA PHE A 312 5.77 9.95 9.58
C PHE A 312 6.40 9.80 10.98
N LEU A 313 5.59 9.65 12.02
CA LEU A 313 6.05 9.51 13.40
C LEU A 313 6.15 8.04 13.85
N ASP A 314 5.73 7.10 13.01
CA ASP A 314 5.76 5.66 13.30
C ASP A 314 7.10 4.98 12.97
N GLN A 315 8.19 5.75 12.75
CA GLN A 315 9.50 5.27 12.31
C GLN A 315 10.61 5.43 13.35
#